data_89cf754b3fa29549be8ee78c1c114fb1
#
_entry.id   89cf754b3fa29549be8ee78c1c114fb1
#
_cell.length_a   1.000
_cell.length_b   1.000
_cell.length_c   1.000
_cell.angle_alpha   90.00
_cell.angle_beta   90.00
_cell.angle_gamma   90.00
#
_symmetry.space_group_name_H-M   'P 1'
#
loop_
_entity.id
_entity.type
_entity.pdbx_description
1 polymer ?
#
loop_
_entity_poly.entity_id
_entity_poly.type
_entity_poly.pdbx_seq_one_letter_code
_entity_poly.pdbx_strand_id
1 'polypeptide(L)'
;MKILIQLFFVFTISILYSFQGLNIDKNNQDWIQIFNGNDLEGWKVKINGFPAGEDKFNTFKVKDNSLVVSYENYDHFKNYFGHIFYKNPYSNYRLRLDYRFVGNQCKGGEGWATKNSGVMIHSQSPESMEINQEFPVSIEVQLLGGIQKPWKRTTANLCTPGTHVNINNRLVTTHCMSSSSETFYGEEWVNLEIEVNNDSIIKHYINGKEVFSYTNPIIGGQYNTLKDKKGDRLKEGYISLQSESHPIEFKNIELLILQ
;
A
#
# COMPACT_ATOMS: atom_id res chain seq x y z
N MET A 1 35.05 -41.04 -81.38
CA MET A 1 35.15 -41.23 -79.97
C MET A 1 34.87 -39.85 -79.34
N LYS A 2 33.60 -39.59 -78.96
CA LYS A 2 33.14 -38.29 -78.38
C LYS A 2 33.07 -38.45 -76.88
N ILE A 3 33.85 -37.66 -76.17
CA ILE A 3 33.89 -37.60 -74.73
C ILE A 3 32.84 -36.56 -74.29
N LEU A 4 31.82 -37.00 -73.54
CA LEU A 4 30.80 -36.18 -72.99
C LEU A 4 31.27 -35.71 -71.59
N ILE A 5 31.51 -34.41 -71.44
CA ILE A 5 31.81 -33.81 -70.14
C ILE A 5 30.50 -33.36 -69.52
N GLN A 6 30.09 -34.04 -68.46
CA GLN A 6 28.95 -33.62 -67.61
C GLN A 6 29.43 -32.59 -66.57
N LEU A 7 28.96 -31.37 -66.72
CA LEU A 7 29.10 -30.31 -65.71
C LEU A 7 28.05 -30.51 -64.57
N PHE A 8 28.54 -30.84 -63.38
CA PHE A 8 27.72 -30.81 -62.15
C PHE A 8 27.64 -29.38 -61.63
N PHE A 9 26.46 -28.77 -61.71
CA PHE A 9 26.16 -27.51 -60.98
C PHE A 9 25.80 -27.84 -59.56
N VAL A 10 26.69 -27.47 -58.62
CA VAL A 10 26.39 -27.52 -57.18
C VAL A 10 25.67 -26.21 -56.80
N PHE A 11 24.39 -26.31 -56.56
CA PHE A 11 23.59 -25.20 -55.97
C PHE A 11 23.83 -25.16 -54.49
N THR A 12 24.62 -24.22 -54.00
CA THR A 12 24.72 -23.90 -52.57
C THR A 12 23.58 -23.00 -52.19
N ILE A 13 22.57 -23.56 -51.48
CA ILE A 13 21.51 -22.78 -50.87
C ILE A 13 22.06 -22.17 -49.57
N SER A 14 22.38 -20.88 -49.60
CA SER A 14 22.70 -20.11 -48.39
C SER A 14 21.41 -19.78 -47.63
N ILE A 15 21.13 -20.53 -46.55
CA ILE A 15 20.05 -20.21 -45.63
C ILE A 15 20.51 -19.04 -44.78
N LEU A 16 20.03 -17.84 -45.10
CA LEU A 16 20.14 -16.65 -44.24
C LEU A 16 19.17 -16.83 -43.05
N TYR A 17 19.70 -17.27 -41.92
CA TYR A 17 19.00 -17.13 -40.65
C TYR A 17 18.98 -15.65 -40.26
N SER A 18 17.86 -14.98 -40.51
CA SER A 18 17.59 -13.68 -39.88
C SER A 18 17.34 -13.92 -38.40
N PHE A 19 18.33 -13.62 -37.56
CA PHE A 19 18.13 -13.42 -36.13
C PHE A 19 17.24 -12.20 -35.99
N GLN A 20 15.91 -12.40 -35.87
CA GLN A 20 15.05 -11.40 -35.26
C GLN A 20 15.46 -11.32 -33.82
N GLY A 21 16.23 -10.29 -33.47
CA GLY A 21 16.49 -9.94 -32.08
C GLY A 21 15.14 -9.74 -31.40
N LEU A 22 14.82 -10.60 -30.45
CA LEU A 22 13.76 -10.33 -29.49
C LEU A 22 14.13 -9.03 -28.79
N ASN A 23 13.51 -7.92 -29.21
CA ASN A 23 13.45 -6.71 -28.40
C ASN A 23 12.68 -7.10 -27.14
N ILE A 24 13.40 -7.52 -26.11
CA ILE A 24 12.86 -7.58 -24.75
C ILE A 24 12.60 -6.13 -24.39
N ASP A 25 11.35 -5.75 -24.46
CA ASP A 25 10.87 -4.45 -23.98
C ASP A 25 11.18 -4.38 -22.48
N LYS A 26 12.27 -3.71 -22.11
CA LYS A 26 12.74 -3.57 -20.72
C LYS A 26 11.75 -2.82 -19.83
N ASN A 27 10.61 -2.38 -20.37
CA ASN A 27 9.58 -1.60 -19.67
C ASN A 27 8.35 -2.42 -19.27
N ASN A 28 8.27 -3.71 -19.52
CA ASN A 28 7.15 -4.54 -19.07
C ASN A 28 7.47 -5.10 -17.67
N GLN A 29 7.55 -4.20 -16.67
CA GLN A 29 7.52 -4.62 -15.28
C GLN A 29 6.08 -5.02 -14.95
N ASP A 30 5.84 -6.30 -14.67
CA ASP A 30 4.51 -6.81 -14.42
C ASP A 30 4.05 -6.47 -12.98
N TRP A 31 2.83 -5.95 -12.85
CA TRP A 31 2.18 -5.78 -11.58
C TRP A 31 1.82 -7.15 -10.97
N ILE A 32 2.16 -7.32 -9.70
CA ILE A 32 1.90 -8.53 -8.94
C ILE A 32 0.62 -8.30 -8.13
N GLN A 33 -0.40 -9.13 -8.37
CA GLN A 33 -1.60 -9.13 -7.54
C GLN A 33 -1.25 -9.65 -6.14
N ILE A 34 -1.34 -8.80 -5.11
CA ILE A 34 -1.02 -9.18 -3.73
C ILE A 34 -2.26 -9.49 -2.88
N PHE A 35 -3.45 -9.28 -3.43
CA PHE A 35 -4.72 -9.76 -2.89
C PHE A 35 -5.46 -10.53 -4.00
N ASN A 36 -5.77 -11.81 -3.75
CA ASN A 36 -6.31 -12.74 -4.76
C ASN A 36 -7.82 -12.64 -4.96
N GLY A 37 -8.53 -11.81 -4.16
CA GLY A 37 -9.98 -11.64 -4.22
C GLY A 37 -10.81 -12.75 -3.58
N ASN A 38 -10.19 -13.85 -3.11
CA ASN A 38 -10.88 -15.03 -2.60
C ASN A 38 -10.70 -15.27 -1.10
N ASP A 39 -9.49 -15.02 -0.60
CA ASP A 39 -9.11 -15.22 0.80
C ASP A 39 -8.03 -14.23 1.24
N LEU A 40 -7.60 -14.35 2.48
CA LEU A 40 -6.54 -13.52 3.07
C LEU A 40 -5.17 -14.22 3.09
N GLU A 41 -4.92 -15.16 2.17
CA GLU A 41 -3.62 -15.81 2.06
C GLU A 41 -2.50 -14.79 1.84
N GLY A 42 -1.43 -14.91 2.60
CA GLY A 42 -0.31 -13.95 2.56
C GLY A 42 -0.54 -12.69 3.37
N TRP A 43 -1.66 -12.56 4.09
CA TRP A 43 -1.98 -11.45 4.95
C TRP A 43 -2.06 -11.87 6.41
N LYS A 44 -1.59 -11.02 7.33
CA LYS A 44 -1.62 -11.27 8.78
C LYS A 44 -2.23 -10.10 9.53
N VAL A 45 -3.22 -10.39 10.35
CA VAL A 45 -3.94 -9.40 11.15
C VAL A 45 -3.18 -9.10 12.45
N LYS A 46 -3.21 -7.84 12.90
CA LYS A 46 -2.84 -7.40 14.25
C LYS A 46 -3.84 -6.35 14.71
N ILE A 47 -4.53 -6.65 15.78
CA ILE A 47 -5.51 -5.74 16.42
C ILE A 47 -4.98 -5.38 17.81
N ASN A 48 -5.17 -4.12 18.21
CA ASN A 48 -4.87 -3.64 19.55
C ASN A 48 -5.54 -4.51 20.61
N GLY A 49 -4.77 -4.97 21.59
CA GLY A 49 -5.22 -5.88 22.64
C GLY A 49 -5.08 -7.39 22.31
N PHE A 50 -4.68 -7.75 21.08
CA PHE A 50 -4.57 -9.16 20.66
C PHE A 50 -3.20 -9.45 20.04
N PRO A 51 -2.71 -10.72 20.12
CA PRO A 51 -1.48 -11.14 19.43
C PRO A 51 -1.60 -11.01 17.90
N ALA A 52 -0.46 -10.88 17.22
CA ALA A 52 -0.42 -10.95 15.75
C ALA A 52 -0.96 -12.31 15.26
N GLY A 53 -1.83 -12.24 14.24
CA GLY A 53 -2.53 -13.40 13.67
C GLY A 53 -3.91 -13.65 14.28
N GLU A 54 -4.29 -12.98 15.37
CA GLU A 54 -5.63 -13.12 15.97
C GLU A 54 -6.56 -12.01 15.48
N ASP A 55 -7.65 -12.39 14.81
CA ASP A 55 -8.78 -11.51 14.44
C ASP A 55 -10.06 -11.98 15.17
N LYS A 56 -10.16 -11.64 16.44
CA LYS A 56 -11.26 -12.06 17.32
C LYS A 56 -12.64 -11.67 16.80
N PHE A 57 -12.74 -10.58 16.06
CA PHE A 57 -14.03 -10.02 15.64
C PHE A 57 -14.32 -10.25 14.16
N ASN A 58 -13.44 -10.99 13.44
CA ASN A 58 -13.52 -11.12 11.99
C ASN A 58 -13.59 -9.76 11.30
N THR A 59 -12.69 -8.86 11.75
CA THR A 59 -12.59 -7.47 11.29
C THR A 59 -12.22 -7.40 9.82
N PHE A 60 -11.27 -8.24 9.42
CA PHE A 60 -10.83 -8.34 8.03
C PHE A 60 -11.39 -9.61 7.40
N LYS A 61 -12.11 -9.45 6.30
CA LYS A 61 -12.73 -10.57 5.58
C LYS A 61 -12.76 -10.31 4.08
N VAL A 62 -13.07 -11.34 3.30
CA VAL A 62 -13.27 -11.21 1.87
C VAL A 62 -14.77 -11.27 1.56
N LYS A 63 -15.22 -10.35 0.74
CA LYS A 63 -16.57 -10.30 0.22
C LYS A 63 -16.60 -9.66 -1.16
N ASP A 64 -17.28 -10.26 -2.12
CA ASP A 64 -17.45 -9.73 -3.48
C ASP A 64 -16.13 -9.29 -4.13
N ASN A 65 -15.09 -10.15 -4.06
CA ASN A 65 -13.73 -9.91 -4.54
C ASN A 65 -13.03 -8.68 -3.90
N SER A 66 -13.50 -8.23 -2.73
CA SER A 66 -12.91 -7.13 -1.99
C SER A 66 -12.42 -7.59 -0.62
N LEU A 67 -11.29 -7.04 -0.16
CA LEU A 67 -10.87 -7.09 1.22
C LEU A 67 -11.69 -6.06 1.99
N VAL A 68 -12.49 -6.52 2.94
CA VAL A 68 -13.46 -5.71 3.67
C VAL A 68 -13.03 -5.56 5.12
N VAL A 69 -13.00 -4.33 5.60
CA VAL A 69 -12.95 -4.02 7.03
C VAL A 69 -14.36 -3.89 7.54
N SER A 70 -14.76 -4.77 8.47
CA SER A 70 -16.13 -4.89 8.98
C SER A 70 -16.17 -4.80 10.50
N TYR A 71 -17.21 -4.17 11.00
CA TYR A 71 -17.47 -4.03 12.44
C TYR A 71 -18.79 -4.70 12.87
N GLU A 72 -19.32 -5.61 12.06
CA GLU A 72 -20.62 -6.25 12.35
C GLU A 72 -20.64 -7.09 13.63
N ASN A 73 -19.46 -7.57 14.07
CA ASN A 73 -19.31 -8.33 15.31
C ASN A 73 -18.84 -7.47 16.50
N TYR A 74 -18.87 -6.15 16.37
CA TYR A 74 -18.49 -5.23 17.43
C TYR A 74 -19.73 -4.63 18.11
N ASP A 75 -19.87 -4.77 19.42
CA ASP A 75 -20.85 -4.00 20.19
C ASP A 75 -20.45 -2.52 20.28
N HIS A 76 -19.15 -2.28 20.49
CA HIS A 76 -18.49 -0.99 20.54
C HIS A 76 -17.05 -1.13 20.04
N PHE A 77 -16.51 -0.10 19.43
CA PHE A 77 -15.15 -0.09 18.89
C PHE A 77 -14.06 -0.28 19.95
N LYS A 78 -14.17 0.40 21.11
CA LYS A 78 -13.26 0.27 22.27
C LYS A 78 -11.77 0.37 21.91
N ASN A 79 -11.42 1.23 20.95
CA ASN A 79 -10.05 1.42 20.46
C ASN A 79 -9.37 0.14 19.92
N TYR A 80 -10.15 -0.81 19.43
CA TYR A 80 -9.63 -1.99 18.73
C TYR A 80 -9.14 -1.63 17.33
N PHE A 81 -8.21 -0.64 17.27
CA PHE A 81 -7.48 -0.32 16.03
C PHE A 81 -6.77 -1.55 15.51
N GLY A 82 -6.80 -1.75 14.22
CA GLY A 82 -6.22 -2.95 13.63
C GLY A 82 -5.56 -2.68 12.29
N HIS A 83 -4.70 -3.60 11.90
CA HIS A 83 -3.98 -3.57 10.64
C HIS A 83 -3.90 -4.99 10.08
N ILE A 84 -4.00 -5.11 8.75
CA ILE A 84 -3.73 -6.37 8.08
C ILE A 84 -2.48 -6.20 7.21
N PHE A 85 -1.43 -6.98 7.50
CA PHE A 85 -0.08 -6.84 6.95
C PHE A 85 0.14 -7.82 5.81
N TYR A 86 0.67 -7.35 4.69
CA TYR A 86 1.17 -8.23 3.65
C TYR A 86 2.50 -8.89 4.08
N LYS A 87 2.71 -10.13 3.65
CA LYS A 87 3.66 -11.10 4.20
C LYS A 87 5.14 -10.71 4.25
N ASN A 88 5.61 -9.77 3.38
CA ASN A 88 7.02 -9.43 3.26
C ASN A 88 7.26 -7.93 3.39
N PRO A 89 8.44 -7.50 3.88
CA PRO A 89 8.87 -6.12 3.78
C PRO A 89 9.33 -5.76 2.35
N TYR A 90 9.20 -4.49 1.98
CA TYR A 90 9.57 -3.95 0.68
C TYR A 90 10.27 -2.60 0.83
N SER A 91 11.15 -2.28 -0.13
CA SER A 91 11.96 -1.06 -0.16
C SER A 91 11.64 -0.17 -1.36
N ASN A 92 11.71 -0.72 -2.58
CA ASN A 92 11.50 0.02 -3.82
C ASN A 92 10.32 -0.59 -4.58
N TYR A 93 9.21 0.15 -4.65
CA TYR A 93 7.99 -0.38 -5.29
C TYR A 93 6.98 0.72 -5.63
N ARG A 94 6.01 0.36 -6.46
CA ARG A 94 4.73 1.06 -6.57
C ARG A 94 3.64 0.13 -6.05
N LEU A 95 2.76 0.66 -5.23
CA LEU A 95 1.56 -0.02 -4.75
C LEU A 95 0.35 0.71 -5.32
N ARG A 96 -0.61 -0.01 -5.87
CA ARG A 96 -1.90 0.58 -6.25
C ARG A 96 -3.05 -0.25 -5.72
N LEU A 97 -4.15 0.42 -5.43
CA LEU A 97 -5.39 -0.20 -4.99
C LEU A 97 -6.57 0.75 -5.24
N ASP A 98 -7.77 0.18 -5.24
CA ASP A 98 -8.99 0.95 -5.14
C ASP A 98 -9.58 0.79 -3.74
N TYR A 99 -10.12 1.88 -3.17
CA TYR A 99 -10.80 1.84 -1.88
C TYR A 99 -12.12 2.61 -1.92
N ARG A 100 -13.04 2.27 -1.01
CA ARG A 100 -14.25 3.06 -0.72
C ARG A 100 -14.69 2.89 0.72
N PHE A 101 -15.18 3.95 1.34
CA PHE A 101 -15.87 3.87 2.61
C PHE A 101 -17.32 3.45 2.39
N VAL A 102 -17.84 2.55 3.24
CA VAL A 102 -19.19 2.03 3.13
C VAL A 102 -19.91 2.07 4.48
N GLY A 103 -21.23 2.17 4.44
CA GLY A 103 -22.07 2.08 5.65
C GLY A 103 -21.79 3.15 6.70
N ASN A 104 -21.95 2.78 7.97
CA ASN A 104 -21.82 3.67 9.10
C ASN A 104 -20.66 3.29 10.01
N GLN A 105 -20.08 4.29 10.69
CA GLN A 105 -19.05 4.07 11.70
C GLN A 105 -19.55 3.17 12.83
N CYS A 106 -18.69 2.29 13.32
CA CYS A 106 -18.93 1.46 14.50
C CYS A 106 -19.21 2.34 15.71
N LYS A 107 -20.20 1.94 16.53
CA LYS A 107 -20.53 2.63 17.77
C LYS A 107 -19.31 2.73 18.69
N GLY A 108 -19.06 3.89 19.25
CA GLY A 108 -17.90 4.15 20.12
C GLY A 108 -16.61 4.43 19.36
N GLY A 109 -16.66 4.56 18.03
CA GLY A 109 -15.56 5.13 17.26
C GLY A 109 -15.47 6.64 17.47
N GLU A 110 -14.23 7.14 17.50
CA GLU A 110 -13.96 8.56 17.67
C GLU A 110 -14.47 9.39 16.48
N GLY A 111 -14.90 10.62 16.70
CA GLY A 111 -15.45 11.46 15.64
C GLY A 111 -14.45 11.73 14.50
N TRP A 112 -13.17 11.86 14.82
CA TRP A 112 -12.11 12.04 13.83
C TRP A 112 -11.88 10.79 12.96
N ALA A 113 -12.23 9.59 13.47
CA ALA A 113 -12.11 8.31 12.78
C ALA A 113 -13.30 8.01 11.85
N THR A 114 -14.29 8.90 11.72
CA THR A 114 -15.37 8.75 10.73
C THR A 114 -14.82 8.84 9.32
N LYS A 115 -15.06 7.80 8.48
CA LYS A 115 -14.47 7.66 7.15
C LYS A 115 -12.97 7.93 7.15
N ASN A 116 -12.27 7.24 8.05
CA ASN A 116 -10.82 7.27 8.23
C ASN A 116 -10.26 5.84 8.18
N SER A 117 -9.17 5.67 7.49
CA SER A 117 -8.37 4.46 7.33
C SER A 117 -7.01 4.86 6.78
N GLY A 118 -6.12 3.88 6.53
CA GLY A 118 -4.81 4.17 6.00
C GLY A 118 -4.14 2.97 5.33
N VAL A 119 -3.13 3.27 4.53
CA VAL A 119 -2.14 2.31 4.04
C VAL A 119 -0.82 2.61 4.74
N MET A 120 -0.35 1.66 5.56
CA MET A 120 0.97 1.79 6.20
C MET A 120 2.04 1.29 5.26
N ILE A 121 3.10 2.06 5.11
CA ILE A 121 4.30 1.70 4.35
C ILE A 121 5.53 1.85 5.26
N HIS A 122 6.63 1.17 4.93
CA HIS A 122 7.80 1.09 5.80
C HIS A 122 7.45 0.73 7.25
N SER A 123 6.39 -0.06 7.42
CA SER A 123 5.86 -0.42 8.73
C SER A 123 6.74 -1.46 9.43
N GLN A 124 6.86 -1.37 10.76
CA GLN A 124 7.36 -2.48 11.57
C GLN A 124 6.55 -3.75 11.31
N SER A 125 7.11 -4.93 11.59
CA SER A 125 6.39 -6.19 11.44
C SER A 125 5.25 -6.33 12.45
N PRO A 126 4.16 -7.06 12.11
CA PRO A 126 3.07 -7.30 13.06
C PRO A 126 3.55 -8.04 14.32
N GLU A 127 4.57 -8.91 14.21
CA GLU A 127 5.16 -9.64 15.34
C GLU A 127 5.94 -8.75 16.29
N SER A 128 6.50 -7.63 15.80
CA SER A 128 7.24 -6.67 16.63
C SER A 128 6.34 -5.65 17.35
N MET A 129 5.06 -5.63 17.03
CA MET A 129 4.11 -4.77 17.72
C MET A 129 3.79 -5.30 19.12
N GLU A 130 3.75 -4.41 20.10
CA GLU A 130 3.28 -4.74 21.44
C GLU A 130 1.80 -5.14 21.41
N ILE A 131 1.35 -5.92 22.42
CA ILE A 131 -0.06 -6.38 22.50
C ILE A 131 -1.03 -5.20 22.42
N ASN A 132 -0.76 -4.13 23.19
CA ASN A 132 -1.62 -2.96 23.27
C ASN A 132 -1.13 -1.79 22.41
N GLN A 133 -0.42 -2.06 21.33
CA GLN A 133 0.01 -1.02 20.40
C GLN A 133 -1.09 -0.74 19.39
N GLU A 134 -1.57 0.51 19.36
CA GLU A 134 -2.66 0.96 18.49
C GLU A 134 -2.22 1.11 17.03
N PHE A 135 -1.04 1.69 16.80
CA PHE A 135 -0.50 1.96 15.46
C PHE A 135 0.92 1.43 15.34
N PRO A 136 1.29 0.78 14.23
CA PRO A 136 2.67 0.40 13.98
C PRO A 136 3.55 1.63 13.77
N VAL A 137 4.82 1.56 14.16
CA VAL A 137 5.83 2.54 13.70
C VAL A 137 5.93 2.42 12.19
N SER A 138 5.50 3.46 11.46
CA SER A 138 5.33 3.43 10.01
C SER A 138 5.19 4.84 9.42
N ILE A 139 5.08 4.91 8.11
CA ILE A 139 4.48 6.05 7.41
C ILE A 139 3.05 5.63 7.02
N GLU A 140 2.08 6.48 7.31
CA GLU A 140 0.68 6.26 6.93
C GLU A 140 0.28 7.16 5.76
N VAL A 141 -0.18 6.54 4.70
CA VAL A 141 -0.94 7.20 3.64
C VAL A 141 -2.40 7.21 4.08
N GLN A 142 -2.80 8.28 4.78
CA GLN A 142 -4.11 8.37 5.41
C GLN A 142 -5.22 8.55 4.37
N LEU A 143 -6.24 7.71 4.46
CA LEU A 143 -7.41 7.72 3.60
C LEU A 143 -8.59 8.36 4.34
N LEU A 144 -9.11 9.45 3.79
CA LEU A 144 -10.28 10.13 4.35
C LEU A 144 -11.40 10.24 3.32
N GLY A 145 -12.63 10.00 3.76
CA GLY A 145 -13.84 10.30 3.00
C GLY A 145 -14.51 11.58 3.45
N GLY A 146 -15.14 12.31 2.54
CA GLY A 146 -15.95 13.47 2.85
C GLY A 146 -17.18 13.07 3.68
N ILE A 147 -17.45 13.82 4.77
CA ILE A 147 -18.57 13.56 5.67
C ILE A 147 -19.81 14.31 5.17
N GLN A 148 -19.70 15.61 4.98
CA GLN A 148 -20.81 16.48 4.58
C GLN A 148 -20.31 17.62 3.68
N LYS A 149 -20.96 17.84 2.54
CA LYS A 149 -20.71 19.04 1.72
C LYS A 149 -21.17 20.30 2.46
N PRO A 150 -20.45 21.45 2.31
CA PRO A 150 -19.30 21.67 1.44
C PRO A 150 -17.92 21.43 2.09
N TRP A 151 -17.87 20.82 3.27
CA TRP A 151 -16.63 20.63 4.06
C TRP A 151 -15.63 19.75 3.33
N LYS A 152 -14.47 20.33 3.01
CA LYS A 152 -13.40 19.61 2.34
C LYS A 152 -12.60 18.75 3.31
N ARG A 153 -12.25 17.55 2.89
CA ARG A 153 -11.44 16.59 3.61
C ARG A 153 -10.59 15.82 2.59
N THR A 154 -9.34 16.22 2.47
CA THR A 154 -8.41 15.60 1.49
C THR A 154 -8.08 14.16 1.88
N THR A 155 -7.69 13.35 0.92
CA THR A 155 -7.28 11.94 1.11
C THR A 155 -5.85 11.71 0.63
N ALA A 156 -5.26 10.54 0.86
CA ALA A 156 -3.84 10.28 0.68
C ALA A 156 -2.97 11.33 1.38
N ASN A 157 -3.40 11.75 2.57
CA ASN A 157 -2.64 12.61 3.45
C ASN A 157 -1.40 11.87 3.97
N LEU A 158 -0.49 12.56 4.60
CA LEU A 158 0.63 11.95 5.29
C LEU A 158 0.38 12.00 6.80
N CYS A 159 0.39 10.84 7.48
CA CYS A 159 0.55 10.77 8.93
C CYS A 159 1.81 9.94 9.27
N THR A 160 2.41 10.23 10.41
CA THR A 160 3.73 9.71 10.80
C THR A 160 3.70 9.05 12.18
N PRO A 161 2.97 7.91 12.36
CA PRO A 161 2.96 7.22 13.64
C PRO A 161 4.36 6.65 13.95
N GLY A 162 4.99 7.21 14.98
CA GLY A 162 6.35 6.83 15.40
C GLY A 162 7.47 7.21 14.45
N THR A 163 7.24 8.17 13.56
CA THR A 163 8.20 8.58 12.53
C THR A 163 8.21 10.09 12.29
N HIS A 164 9.16 10.55 11.50
CA HIS A 164 9.26 11.90 10.95
C HIS A 164 9.74 11.82 9.50
N VAL A 165 9.52 12.86 8.72
CA VAL A 165 9.94 12.96 7.31
C VAL A 165 10.58 14.31 7.00
N ASN A 166 11.20 14.43 5.83
CA ASN A 166 11.59 15.72 5.29
C ASN A 166 10.63 16.16 4.18
N ILE A 167 10.20 17.42 4.24
CA ILE A 167 9.47 18.10 3.16
C ILE A 167 10.28 19.33 2.79
N ASN A 168 10.56 19.51 1.50
CA ASN A 168 11.41 20.60 0.99
C ASN A 168 12.75 20.70 1.75
N ASN A 169 13.39 19.55 1.98
CA ASN A 169 14.67 19.40 2.71
C ASN A 169 14.65 19.87 4.18
N ARG A 170 13.47 19.99 4.78
CA ARG A 170 13.32 20.33 6.19
C ARG A 170 12.65 19.20 6.94
N LEU A 171 13.19 18.86 8.12
CA LEU A 171 12.57 17.90 9.01
C LEU A 171 11.21 18.42 9.47
N VAL A 172 10.18 17.60 9.29
CA VAL A 172 8.82 17.85 9.73
C VAL A 172 8.44 16.82 10.78
N THR A 173 7.99 17.32 11.93
CA THR A 173 7.59 16.52 13.10
C THR A 173 6.09 16.59 13.38
N THR A 174 5.33 17.30 12.55
CA THR A 174 3.87 17.33 12.59
C THR A 174 3.34 15.95 12.26
N HIS A 175 2.46 15.43 13.11
CA HIS A 175 1.97 14.05 12.98
C HIS A 175 1.18 13.81 11.70
N CYS A 176 0.23 14.69 11.35
CA CYS A 176 -0.55 14.55 10.12
C CYS A 176 -0.55 15.84 9.28
N MET A 177 -0.46 15.70 7.97
CA MET A 177 -0.44 16.79 7.00
C MET A 177 -1.35 16.48 5.82
N SER A 178 -2.16 17.46 5.45
CA SER A 178 -3.12 17.33 4.33
C SER A 178 -2.42 17.30 2.98
N SER A 179 -2.88 16.45 2.10
CA SER A 179 -2.51 16.42 0.68
C SER A 179 -3.20 17.53 -0.11
N SER A 180 -2.91 17.60 -1.41
CA SER A 180 -3.60 18.47 -2.36
C SER A 180 -4.76 17.77 -3.09
N SER A 181 -5.24 16.62 -2.60
CA SER A 181 -6.30 15.87 -3.25
C SER A 181 -7.65 16.55 -3.17
N GLU A 182 -8.57 16.09 -4.01
CA GLU A 182 -9.99 16.41 -3.88
C GLU A 182 -10.62 15.65 -2.71
N THR A 183 -11.87 15.99 -2.38
CA THR A 183 -12.67 15.30 -1.39
C THR A 183 -13.69 14.41 -2.08
N PHE A 184 -13.69 13.13 -1.74
CA PHE A 184 -14.61 12.12 -2.25
C PHE A 184 -15.74 11.89 -1.25
N TYR A 185 -16.99 12.01 -1.70
CA TYR A 185 -18.17 11.86 -0.86
C TYR A 185 -18.93 10.57 -1.25
N GLY A 186 -19.69 10.01 -0.29
CA GLY A 186 -20.45 8.79 -0.57
C GLY A 186 -19.59 7.53 -0.53
N GLU A 187 -19.96 6.56 -1.37
CA GLU A 187 -19.34 5.22 -1.44
C GLU A 187 -18.68 4.97 -2.82
N GLU A 188 -18.16 6.03 -3.43
CA GLU A 188 -17.46 5.93 -4.69
C GLU A 188 -16.08 5.28 -4.55
N TRP A 189 -15.67 4.49 -5.53
CA TRP A 189 -14.32 3.94 -5.60
C TRP A 189 -13.31 5.01 -5.93
N VAL A 190 -12.22 5.03 -5.18
CA VAL A 190 -11.10 5.96 -5.35
C VAL A 190 -9.83 5.15 -5.60
N ASN A 191 -9.11 5.48 -6.66
CA ASN A 191 -7.83 4.85 -6.95
C ASN A 191 -6.72 5.57 -6.20
N LEU A 192 -5.97 4.79 -5.41
CA LEU A 192 -4.74 5.21 -4.74
C LEU A 192 -3.55 4.54 -5.42
N GLU A 193 -2.49 5.30 -5.64
CA GLU A 193 -1.18 4.74 -5.94
C GLU A 193 -0.12 5.40 -5.05
N ILE A 194 0.87 4.60 -4.62
CA ILE A 194 1.99 5.02 -3.78
C ILE A 194 3.26 4.57 -4.48
N GLU A 195 4.18 5.50 -4.73
CA GLU A 195 5.52 5.22 -5.23
C GLU A 195 6.50 5.36 -4.08
N VAL A 196 7.29 4.32 -3.85
CA VAL A 196 8.30 4.25 -2.78
C VAL A 196 9.64 3.93 -3.39
N ASN A 197 10.57 4.88 -3.33
CA ASN A 197 11.96 4.69 -3.74
C ASN A 197 12.84 4.69 -2.49
N ASN A 198 12.83 3.59 -1.75
CA ASN A 198 13.55 3.43 -0.50
C ASN A 198 13.19 4.61 0.46
N ASP A 199 14.20 5.25 1.08
CA ASP A 199 14.02 6.45 1.88
C ASP A 199 14.31 7.76 1.10
N SER A 200 14.57 7.67 -0.22
CA SER A 200 14.95 8.81 -1.04
C SER A 200 13.76 9.70 -1.41
N ILE A 201 12.66 9.09 -1.86
CA ILE A 201 11.42 9.81 -2.16
C ILE A 201 10.22 8.87 -2.10
N ILE A 202 9.14 9.37 -1.53
CA ILE A 202 7.84 8.72 -1.47
C ILE A 202 6.80 9.70 -2.01
N LYS A 203 5.89 9.19 -2.86
CA LYS A 203 4.85 9.98 -3.52
C LYS A 203 3.49 9.31 -3.41
N HIS A 204 2.46 10.10 -3.18
CA HIS A 204 1.06 9.65 -3.17
C HIS A 204 0.33 10.20 -4.40
N TYR A 205 -0.47 9.32 -5.02
CA TYR A 205 -1.29 9.67 -6.18
C TYR A 205 -2.75 9.29 -5.91
N ILE A 206 -3.66 10.17 -6.29
CA ILE A 206 -5.11 9.89 -6.31
C ILE A 206 -5.61 10.05 -7.74
N ASN A 207 -6.25 8.99 -8.26
CA ASN A 207 -6.75 8.93 -9.64
C ASN A 207 -5.67 9.37 -10.66
N GLY A 208 -4.43 8.89 -10.46
CA GLY A 208 -3.27 9.17 -11.32
C GLY A 208 -2.62 10.55 -11.15
N LYS A 209 -3.13 11.41 -10.25
CA LYS A 209 -2.56 12.73 -9.97
C LYS A 209 -1.71 12.69 -8.69
N GLU A 210 -0.44 13.14 -8.76
CA GLU A 210 0.39 13.33 -7.56
C GLU A 210 -0.24 14.37 -6.63
N VAL A 211 -0.42 14.00 -5.35
CA VAL A 211 -1.08 14.84 -4.35
C VAL A 211 -0.22 15.11 -3.12
N PHE A 212 0.85 14.32 -2.92
CA PHE A 212 1.81 14.50 -1.83
C PHE A 212 3.16 13.89 -2.18
N SER A 213 4.25 14.47 -1.65
CA SER A 213 5.58 13.87 -1.73
C SER A 213 6.48 14.31 -0.57
N TYR A 214 7.39 13.43 -0.14
CA TYR A 214 8.33 13.65 0.96
C TYR A 214 9.53 12.71 0.86
N THR A 215 10.54 12.92 1.70
CA THR A 215 11.83 12.23 1.66
C THR A 215 12.31 11.89 3.07
N ASN A 216 13.33 11.03 3.17
CA ASN A 216 14.09 10.76 4.38
C ASN A 216 13.23 10.42 5.60
N PRO A 217 12.35 9.40 5.55
CA PRO A 217 11.63 8.95 6.72
C PRO A 217 12.60 8.42 7.78
N ILE A 218 12.40 8.85 9.03
CA ILE A 218 13.20 8.42 10.20
C ILE A 218 12.30 8.02 11.35
N ILE A 219 12.77 7.11 12.20
CA ILE A 219 12.08 6.68 13.42
C ILE A 219 12.12 7.80 14.46
N GLY A 220 10.96 8.15 15.04
CA GLY A 220 10.84 9.22 16.04
C GLY A 220 9.41 9.67 16.27
N GLY A 221 9.22 10.66 17.16
CA GLY A 221 7.91 11.28 17.36
C GLY A 221 6.92 10.51 18.21
N GLN A 222 5.64 10.87 18.03
CA GLN A 222 4.52 10.29 18.74
C GLN A 222 4.27 8.85 18.28
N TYR A 223 3.82 7.98 19.16
CA TYR A 223 3.59 6.54 18.93
C TYR A 223 4.85 5.71 18.65
N ASN A 224 6.05 6.26 18.79
CA ASN A 224 7.27 5.49 18.63
C ASN A 224 7.47 4.48 19.78
N THR A 225 7.35 3.18 19.50
CA THR A 225 7.66 2.08 20.43
C THR A 225 9.08 1.53 20.24
N LEU A 226 9.76 1.87 19.13
CA LEU A 226 11.14 1.46 18.82
C LEU A 226 12.14 2.49 19.35
N LYS A 227 12.21 2.65 20.68
CA LYS A 227 12.97 3.71 21.35
C LYS A 227 14.48 3.68 21.09
N ASP A 228 15.04 2.46 20.99
CA ASP A 228 16.45 2.18 20.68
C ASP A 228 16.84 2.51 19.24
N LYS A 229 15.86 2.64 18.35
CA LYS A 229 16.04 2.97 16.92
C LYS A 229 15.72 4.42 16.59
N LYS A 230 15.51 5.27 17.58
CA LYS A 230 15.19 6.68 17.34
C LYS A 230 16.27 7.37 16.52
N GLY A 231 15.88 7.95 15.37
CA GLY A 231 16.76 8.60 14.42
C GLY A 231 17.22 7.71 13.26
N ASP A 232 16.99 6.40 13.34
CA ASP A 232 17.30 5.48 12.24
C ASP A 232 16.42 5.79 11.03
N ARG A 233 17.00 5.65 9.84
CA ARG A 233 16.26 5.83 8.58
C ARG A 233 15.38 4.61 8.28
N LEU A 234 14.13 4.86 7.89
CA LEU A 234 13.25 3.82 7.38
C LEU A 234 13.47 3.62 5.89
N LYS A 235 14.14 2.52 5.53
CA LYS A 235 14.48 2.20 4.14
C LYS A 235 13.62 1.10 3.55
N GLU A 236 12.99 0.32 4.40
CA GLU A 236 12.11 -0.80 4.05
C GLU A 236 11.13 -1.06 5.18
N GLY A 237 10.10 -1.84 4.90
CA GLY A 237 9.14 -2.29 5.89
C GLY A 237 7.92 -2.94 5.26
N TYR A 238 7.00 -3.34 6.11
CA TYR A 238 5.77 -4.00 5.71
C TYR A 238 4.77 -2.99 5.14
N ILE A 239 3.87 -3.52 4.29
CA ILE A 239 2.68 -2.83 3.80
C ILE A 239 1.51 -3.35 4.62
N SER A 240 0.66 -2.46 5.17
CA SER A 240 -0.57 -2.88 5.81
C SER A 240 -1.74 -1.94 5.52
N LEU A 241 -2.96 -2.47 5.65
CA LEU A 241 -4.22 -1.73 5.53
C LEU A 241 -4.84 -1.60 6.93
N GLN A 242 -5.37 -0.44 7.25
CA GLN A 242 -5.83 -0.10 8.59
C GLN A 242 -7.33 -0.30 8.77
N SER A 243 -7.73 -0.70 9.98
CA SER A 243 -9.09 -0.64 10.51
C SER A 243 -9.17 0.38 11.65
N GLU A 244 -10.07 1.39 11.52
CA GLU A 244 -10.11 2.55 12.40
C GLU A 244 -11.54 2.97 12.75
N SER A 245 -12.44 2.01 12.95
CA SER A 245 -13.85 2.12 13.31
C SER A 245 -14.86 2.39 12.19
N HIS A 246 -14.47 2.86 11.01
CA HIS A 246 -15.39 3.01 9.89
C HIS A 246 -15.17 1.91 8.86
N PRO A 247 -16.22 1.21 8.39
CA PRO A 247 -16.08 0.17 7.37
C PRO A 247 -15.52 0.73 6.06
N ILE A 248 -14.58 -0.02 5.48
CA ILE A 248 -13.92 0.32 4.22
C ILE A 248 -13.70 -0.97 3.42
N GLU A 249 -13.74 -0.87 2.11
CA GLU A 249 -13.44 -1.94 1.19
C GLU A 249 -12.24 -1.58 0.32
N PHE A 250 -11.40 -2.60 0.04
CA PHE A 250 -10.22 -2.50 -0.82
C PHE A 250 -10.28 -3.58 -1.90
N LYS A 251 -9.87 -3.26 -3.11
CA LYS A 251 -9.72 -4.22 -4.22
C LYS A 251 -8.59 -3.82 -5.15
N ASN A 252 -8.28 -4.68 -6.14
CA ASN A 252 -7.23 -4.43 -7.13
C ASN A 252 -5.91 -4.05 -6.47
N ILE A 253 -5.52 -4.78 -5.39
CA ILE A 253 -4.31 -4.49 -4.62
C ILE A 253 -3.13 -5.12 -5.33
N GLU A 254 -2.30 -4.29 -5.95
CA GLU A 254 -1.21 -4.73 -6.81
C GLU A 254 0.11 -4.02 -6.46
N LEU A 255 1.20 -4.75 -6.61
CA LEU A 255 2.55 -4.30 -6.31
C LEU A 255 3.43 -4.41 -7.56
N LEU A 256 4.18 -3.37 -7.86
CA LEU A 256 5.23 -3.34 -8.87
C LEU A 256 6.56 -3.13 -8.18
N ILE A 257 7.48 -4.09 -8.29
CA ILE A 257 8.82 -3.97 -7.70
C ILE A 257 9.67 -3.10 -8.61
N LEU A 258 10.27 -2.06 -8.05
CA LEU A 258 11.22 -1.19 -8.73
C LEU A 258 12.65 -1.71 -8.52
N GLN A 259 13.48 -1.58 -9.57
CA GLN A 259 14.89 -2.00 -9.55
C GLN A 259 15.80 -0.94 -8.95
#